data_3ce127540e457e9c5b6bd101444e294a
#
_entry.id   3ce127540e457e9c5b6bd101444e294a
#
_cell.length_a   1.000
_cell.length_b   1.000
_cell.length_c   1.000
_cell.angle_alpha   90.00
_cell.angle_beta   90.00
_cell.angle_gamma   90.00
#
_symmetry.space_group_name_H-M   'P 1'
#
loop_
_entity.id
_entity.type
_entity.pdbx_description
1 polymer ?
#
loop_
_entity_poly.entity_id
_entity_poly.type
_entity_poly.pdbx_seq_one_letter_code
_entity_poly.pdbx_strand_id
1 'polypeptide(L)'
;ALTPKIQTPAGPLAYRSAASHASYGAVLAEFLTLLPRLTGIAATSTNPAEPHWANDWIPAFDAISLYAFVALRNPVLYLEVGSGTSTKFVRKAISDNGLRTKILSIDPHPRSEIDAICDRVIRKPLEDTDIRIFDFLKEGDVVFFDGSHRALQNSDATVFLTEIMPRIKPGVLVGIHDIFLPWDYPPEWTR
;
A
#
# COMPACT_ATOMS: atom_id res chain seq x y z
N ALA A 1 -0.79 17.55 33.23
CA ALA A 1 -0.39 16.83 32.01
C ALA A 1 -1.07 15.47 32.03
N LEU A 2 -2.03 15.24 31.14
CA LEU A 2 -2.66 13.93 30.97
C LEU A 2 -1.70 13.04 30.19
N THR A 3 -1.13 12.05 30.85
CA THR A 3 -0.37 11.00 30.17
C THR A 3 -1.35 10.27 29.22
N PRO A 4 -1.07 10.23 27.91
CA PRO A 4 -1.94 9.48 27.00
C PRO A 4 -1.96 8.02 27.47
N LYS A 5 -3.12 7.53 27.84
CA LYS A 5 -3.31 6.09 28.08
C LYS A 5 -3.22 5.44 26.69
N ILE A 6 -2.16 4.71 26.47
CA ILE A 6 -2.13 3.74 25.36
C ILE A 6 -3.29 2.80 25.64
N GLN A 7 -4.36 2.93 24.87
CA GLN A 7 -5.49 2.03 24.99
C GLN A 7 -5.03 0.64 24.56
N THR A 8 -5.09 -0.31 25.49
CA THR A 8 -4.89 -1.72 25.15
C THR A 8 -6.04 -2.13 24.25
N PRO A 9 -5.80 -2.69 23.05
CA PRO A 9 -6.90 -3.11 22.19
C PRO A 9 -7.73 -4.14 22.94
N ALA A 10 -9.00 -3.82 23.10
CA ALA A 10 -9.98 -4.73 23.70
C ALA A 10 -11.04 -5.05 22.65
N GLY A 11 -11.51 -6.30 22.64
CA GLY A 11 -12.62 -6.72 21.81
C GLY A 11 -12.25 -7.53 20.55
N PRO A 12 -13.19 -7.66 19.59
CA PRO A 12 -13.06 -8.58 18.45
C PRO A 12 -11.85 -8.35 17.56
N LEU A 13 -11.38 -7.10 17.41
CA LEU A 13 -10.21 -6.76 16.59
C LEU A 13 -8.91 -7.26 17.21
N ALA A 14 -8.73 -7.07 18.53
CA ALA A 14 -7.55 -7.57 19.24
C ALA A 14 -7.48 -9.11 19.19
N TYR A 15 -8.61 -9.77 19.36
CA TYR A 15 -8.70 -11.24 19.28
C TYR A 15 -8.36 -11.75 17.87
N ARG A 16 -8.91 -11.12 16.82
CA ARG A 16 -8.63 -11.50 15.43
C ARG A 16 -7.16 -11.31 15.08
N SER A 17 -6.55 -10.23 15.52
CA SER A 17 -5.12 -9.99 15.32
C SER A 17 -4.28 -11.09 15.98
N ALA A 18 -4.56 -11.43 17.25
CA ALA A 18 -3.83 -12.48 17.96
C ALA A 18 -3.99 -13.87 17.30
N ALA A 19 -5.20 -14.21 16.85
CA ALA A 19 -5.47 -15.47 16.16
C ALA A 19 -4.72 -15.62 14.83
N SER A 20 -4.27 -14.51 14.23
CA SER A 20 -3.59 -14.48 12.94
C SER A 20 -2.06 -14.50 13.03
N HIS A 21 -1.47 -14.55 14.23
CA HIS A 21 -0.02 -14.47 14.43
C HIS A 21 0.76 -15.55 13.67
N ALA A 22 0.25 -16.79 13.65
CA ALA A 22 0.91 -17.87 12.90
C ALA A 22 0.93 -17.59 11.39
N SER A 23 -0.16 -17.07 10.85
CA SER A 23 -0.26 -16.67 9.44
C SER A 23 0.68 -15.51 9.11
N TYR A 24 0.80 -14.53 10.00
CA TYR A 24 1.75 -13.42 9.83
C TYR A 24 3.20 -13.92 9.86
N GLY A 25 3.52 -14.84 10.78
CA GLY A 25 4.84 -15.46 10.84
C GLY A 25 5.23 -16.18 9.55
N ALA A 26 4.30 -16.89 8.94
CA ALA A 26 4.51 -17.56 7.66
C ALA A 26 4.79 -16.56 6.54
N VAL A 27 3.98 -15.49 6.43
CA VAL A 27 4.19 -14.42 5.43
C VAL A 27 5.55 -13.74 5.63
N LEU A 28 5.94 -13.43 6.88
CA LEU A 28 7.23 -12.82 7.17
C LEU A 28 8.40 -13.75 6.81
N ALA A 29 8.26 -15.06 7.00
CA ALA A 29 9.27 -16.02 6.58
C ALA A 29 9.47 -16.02 5.05
N GLU A 30 8.39 -15.86 4.27
CA GLU A 30 8.48 -15.68 2.82
C GLU A 30 9.22 -14.39 2.45
N PHE A 31 8.99 -13.29 3.16
CA PHE A 31 9.70 -12.01 2.92
C PHE A 31 11.20 -12.14 3.09
N LEU A 32 11.66 -12.97 4.03
CA LEU A 32 13.10 -13.21 4.25
C LEU A 32 13.79 -13.81 3.02
N THR A 33 13.08 -14.50 2.14
CA THR A 33 13.66 -15.03 0.89
C THR A 33 14.08 -13.92 -0.07
N LEU A 34 13.53 -12.73 0.09
CA LEU A 34 13.81 -11.53 -0.73
C LEU A 34 14.92 -10.66 -0.13
N LEU A 35 15.43 -11.00 1.05
CA LEU A 35 16.42 -10.19 1.76
C LEU A 35 17.63 -9.78 0.90
N PRO A 36 18.23 -10.65 0.07
CA PRO A 36 19.36 -10.24 -0.78
C PRO A 36 19.02 -9.10 -1.77
N ARG A 37 17.76 -9.03 -2.26
CA ARG A 37 17.30 -7.95 -3.13
C ARG A 37 16.99 -6.68 -2.36
N LEU A 38 16.32 -6.82 -1.22
CA LEU A 38 15.99 -5.70 -0.34
C LEU A 38 17.24 -4.99 0.19
N THR A 39 18.27 -5.73 0.58
CA THR A 39 19.55 -5.16 1.02
C THR A 39 20.33 -4.48 -0.10
N GLY A 40 20.01 -4.77 -1.36
CA GLY A 40 20.55 -4.10 -2.53
C GLY A 40 19.94 -2.71 -2.80
N ILE A 41 18.84 -2.35 -2.13
CA ILE A 41 18.24 -1.00 -2.26
C ILE A 41 19.10 -0.01 -1.46
N ALA A 42 19.49 1.09 -2.10
CA ALA A 42 20.37 2.08 -1.50
C ALA A 42 19.71 2.81 -0.32
N ALA A 43 20.52 3.30 0.61
CA ALA A 43 20.02 4.15 1.70
C ALA A 43 19.48 5.49 1.16
N THR A 44 20.15 6.07 0.17
CA THR A 44 19.76 7.31 -0.52
C THR A 44 19.94 7.14 -2.03
N SER A 45 19.16 7.86 -2.84
CA SER A 45 19.33 7.88 -4.30
C SER A 45 19.16 9.29 -4.84
N THR A 46 19.94 9.63 -5.85
CA THR A 46 19.78 10.86 -6.65
C THR A 46 18.92 10.60 -7.90
N ASN A 47 18.66 9.36 -8.23
CA ASN A 47 17.76 9.00 -9.31
C ASN A 47 16.30 9.11 -8.82
N PRO A 48 15.49 10.03 -9.37
CA PRO A 48 14.11 10.24 -8.92
C PRO A 48 13.19 9.04 -9.15
N ALA A 49 13.55 8.13 -10.04
CA ALA A 49 12.77 6.92 -10.34
C ALA A 49 13.08 5.75 -9.41
N GLU A 50 14.18 5.81 -8.66
CA GLU A 50 14.60 4.72 -7.78
C GLU A 50 14.11 4.87 -6.34
N PRO A 51 13.69 3.77 -5.69
CA PRO A 51 13.41 3.79 -4.27
C PRO A 51 14.71 3.88 -3.45
N HIS A 52 14.60 4.44 -2.25
CA HIS A 52 15.68 4.45 -1.26
C HIS A 52 15.08 4.40 0.15
N TRP A 53 15.88 3.89 1.13
CA TRP A 53 15.37 3.67 2.47
C TRP A 53 15.18 4.94 3.30
N ALA A 54 16.08 5.92 3.13
CA ALA A 54 15.98 7.20 3.85
C ALA A 54 15.01 8.14 3.10
N ASN A 55 13.73 7.87 3.24
CA ASN A 55 12.66 8.68 2.67
C ASN A 55 11.65 9.05 3.77
N ASP A 56 10.91 10.14 3.57
CA ASP A 56 10.01 10.71 4.58
C ASP A 56 8.55 10.25 4.40
N TRP A 57 8.27 9.33 3.45
CA TRP A 57 6.90 9.07 3.01
C TRP A 57 6.40 7.68 3.33
N ILE A 58 7.24 6.68 3.27
CA ILE A 58 6.83 5.30 3.53
C ILE A 58 7.78 4.64 4.52
N PRO A 59 7.29 4.14 5.65
CA PRO A 59 8.09 3.37 6.59
C PRO A 59 8.75 2.15 5.93
N ALA A 60 9.94 1.79 6.40
CA ALA A 60 10.72 0.72 5.78
C ALA A 60 9.94 -0.62 5.72
N PHE A 61 9.17 -0.94 6.76
CA PHE A 61 8.42 -2.20 6.78
C PHE A 61 7.25 -2.21 5.79
N ASP A 62 6.59 -1.07 5.58
CA ASP A 62 5.51 -0.95 4.60
C ASP A 62 6.07 -1.05 3.17
N ALA A 63 7.21 -0.41 2.92
CA ALA A 63 7.93 -0.53 1.66
C ALA A 63 8.39 -1.97 1.38
N ILE A 64 8.92 -2.68 2.39
CA ILE A 64 9.27 -4.10 2.31
C ILE A 64 8.02 -4.93 1.99
N SER A 65 6.89 -4.65 2.64
CA SER A 65 5.65 -5.39 2.44
C SER A 65 5.12 -5.24 1.01
N LEU A 66 5.11 -4.01 0.47
CA LEU A 66 4.71 -3.75 -0.92
C LEU A 66 5.63 -4.48 -1.91
N TYR A 67 6.95 -4.34 -1.74
CA TYR A 67 7.93 -5.03 -2.57
C TYR A 67 7.70 -6.55 -2.53
N ALA A 68 7.57 -7.12 -1.33
CA ALA A 68 7.47 -8.55 -1.14
C ALA A 68 6.16 -9.13 -1.67
N PHE A 69 5.03 -8.49 -1.38
CA PHE A 69 3.75 -8.96 -1.90
C PHE A 69 3.71 -8.95 -3.43
N VAL A 70 4.25 -7.92 -4.07
CA VAL A 70 4.32 -7.87 -5.54
C VAL A 70 5.28 -8.94 -6.07
N ALA A 71 6.46 -9.10 -5.47
CA ALA A 71 7.44 -10.08 -5.89
C ALA A 71 6.92 -11.52 -5.77
N LEU A 72 6.24 -11.86 -4.68
CA LEU A 72 5.78 -13.21 -4.38
C LEU A 72 4.47 -13.56 -5.08
N ARG A 73 3.55 -12.60 -5.23
CA ARG A 73 2.25 -12.85 -5.87
C ARG A 73 2.33 -12.77 -7.39
N ASN A 74 3.28 -12.03 -7.94
CA ASN A 74 3.41 -11.77 -9.37
C ASN A 74 2.06 -11.34 -10.00
N PRO A 75 1.43 -10.26 -9.50
CA PRO A 75 0.12 -9.82 -9.98
C PRO A 75 0.20 -9.46 -11.47
N VAL A 76 -0.91 -9.60 -12.18
CA VAL A 76 -1.04 -9.06 -13.55
C VAL A 76 -1.18 -7.54 -13.47
N LEU A 77 -1.96 -7.06 -12.50
CA LEU A 77 -2.23 -5.65 -12.26
C LEU A 77 -1.93 -5.28 -10.79
N TYR A 78 -1.13 -4.23 -10.62
CA TYR A 78 -1.01 -3.47 -9.39
C TYR A 78 -1.69 -2.13 -9.60
N LEU A 79 -2.76 -1.88 -8.86
CA LEU A 79 -3.51 -0.62 -8.90
C LEU A 79 -3.26 0.15 -7.61
N GLU A 80 -2.82 1.40 -7.73
CA GLU A 80 -2.49 2.24 -6.59
C GLU A 80 -3.31 3.54 -6.62
N VAL A 81 -3.88 3.89 -5.49
CA VAL A 81 -4.53 5.18 -5.22
C VAL A 81 -3.65 5.94 -4.25
N GLY A 82 -3.20 7.14 -4.67
CA GLY A 82 -2.15 7.87 -3.96
C GLY A 82 -0.76 7.28 -4.29
N SER A 83 0.01 7.98 -5.10
CA SER A 83 1.23 7.42 -5.70
C SER A 83 2.46 8.23 -5.34
N GLY A 84 3.59 7.56 -5.29
CA GLY A 84 4.84 8.23 -4.95
C GLY A 84 5.99 7.27 -4.68
N THR A 85 6.54 7.32 -3.48
CA THR A 85 7.65 6.46 -3.07
C THR A 85 7.25 4.97 -3.04
N SER A 86 6.02 4.65 -2.64
CA SER A 86 5.42 3.31 -2.69
C SER A 86 5.51 2.72 -4.11
N THR A 87 5.11 3.49 -5.12
CA THR A 87 5.17 3.10 -6.54
C THR A 87 6.58 2.70 -6.98
N LYS A 88 7.61 3.40 -6.48
CA LYS A 88 9.01 3.10 -6.81
C LYS A 88 9.44 1.74 -6.26
N PHE A 89 9.06 1.40 -5.02
CA PHE A 89 9.33 0.08 -4.45
C PHE A 89 8.63 -1.05 -5.23
N VAL A 90 7.41 -0.81 -5.68
CA VAL A 90 6.68 -1.76 -6.54
C VAL A 90 7.35 -1.92 -7.89
N ARG A 91 7.75 -0.84 -8.57
CA ARG A 91 8.49 -0.91 -9.83
C ARG A 91 9.83 -1.64 -9.65
N LYS A 92 10.51 -1.41 -8.55
CA LYS A 92 11.75 -2.12 -8.21
C LYS A 92 11.50 -3.62 -8.04
N ALA A 93 10.44 -4.03 -7.32
CA ALA A 93 10.05 -5.43 -7.20
C ALA A 93 9.81 -6.10 -8.55
N ILE A 94 9.11 -5.40 -9.45
CA ILE A 94 8.84 -5.88 -10.81
C ILE A 94 10.14 -6.09 -11.58
N SER A 95 11.04 -5.11 -11.55
CA SER A 95 12.31 -5.15 -12.29
C SER A 95 13.23 -6.23 -11.76
N ASP A 96 13.42 -6.31 -10.44
CA ASP A 96 14.34 -7.25 -9.79
C ASP A 96 13.91 -8.70 -9.96
N ASN A 97 12.62 -8.95 -10.15
CA ASN A 97 12.07 -10.29 -10.27
C ASN A 97 11.62 -10.64 -11.71
N GLY A 98 11.84 -9.75 -12.68
CA GLY A 98 11.46 -9.98 -14.08
C GLY A 98 9.96 -10.20 -14.29
N LEU A 99 9.12 -9.51 -13.49
CA LEU A 99 7.68 -9.68 -13.53
C LEU A 99 7.04 -8.95 -14.71
N ARG A 100 5.86 -9.40 -15.11
CA ARG A 100 5.04 -8.76 -16.16
C ARG A 100 3.95 -7.85 -15.61
N THR A 101 3.97 -7.60 -14.32
CA THR A 101 3.01 -6.76 -13.60
C THR A 101 2.91 -5.37 -14.22
N LYS A 102 1.69 -4.91 -14.46
CA LYS A 102 1.40 -3.54 -14.89
C LYS A 102 1.05 -2.68 -13.70
N ILE A 103 1.56 -1.45 -13.69
CA ILE A 103 1.23 -0.46 -12.66
C ILE A 103 0.21 0.52 -13.23
N LEU A 104 -0.93 0.66 -12.54
CA LEU A 104 -1.92 1.69 -12.77
C LEU A 104 -1.95 2.61 -11.55
N SER A 105 -1.67 3.89 -11.74
CA SER A 105 -1.66 4.92 -10.71
C SER A 105 -2.88 5.84 -10.87
N ILE A 106 -3.60 6.04 -9.77
CA ILE A 106 -4.69 7.04 -9.65
C ILE A 106 -4.26 8.05 -8.60
N ASP A 107 -3.86 9.23 -9.02
CA ASP A 107 -3.44 10.31 -8.13
C ASP A 107 -3.47 11.63 -8.88
N PRO A 108 -4.19 12.66 -8.42
CA PRO A 108 -4.22 13.97 -9.05
C PRO A 108 -2.86 14.69 -8.98
N HIS A 109 -2.10 14.50 -7.89
CA HIS A 109 -0.89 15.25 -7.58
C HIS A 109 0.15 14.37 -6.86
N PRO A 110 0.80 13.42 -7.55
CA PRO A 110 1.75 12.53 -6.92
C PRO A 110 2.93 13.29 -6.31
N ARG A 111 3.37 12.83 -5.13
CA ARG A 111 4.47 13.45 -4.39
C ARG A 111 5.86 13.18 -4.98
N SER A 112 5.92 12.37 -6.03
CA SER A 112 7.17 12.01 -6.71
C SER A 112 6.93 11.87 -8.21
N GLU A 113 7.99 12.05 -8.99
CA GLU A 113 8.00 11.77 -10.43
C GLU A 113 7.88 10.25 -10.67
N ILE A 114 6.65 9.79 -10.94
CA ILE A 114 6.37 8.35 -11.10
C ILE A 114 5.75 8.00 -12.45
N ASP A 115 5.43 8.98 -13.28
CA ASP A 115 4.74 8.74 -14.55
C ASP A 115 5.54 7.81 -15.48
N ALA A 116 6.86 8.01 -15.52
CA ALA A 116 7.74 7.19 -16.35
C ALA A 116 7.87 5.73 -15.89
N ILE A 117 7.53 5.43 -14.63
CA ILE A 117 7.59 4.08 -14.06
C ILE A 117 6.23 3.40 -13.97
N CYS A 118 5.15 4.08 -14.33
CA CYS A 118 3.81 3.52 -14.41
C CYS A 118 3.47 3.11 -15.85
N ASP A 119 2.67 2.07 -16.01
CA ASP A 119 2.14 1.65 -17.32
C ASP A 119 0.91 2.48 -17.71
N ARG A 120 0.17 2.96 -16.72
CA ARG A 120 -0.98 3.86 -16.91
C ARG A 120 -1.11 4.79 -15.70
N VAL A 121 -1.41 6.05 -15.99
CA VAL A 121 -1.67 7.07 -14.97
C VAL A 121 -3.04 7.72 -15.19
N ILE A 122 -3.75 7.99 -14.09
CA ILE A 122 -5.00 8.75 -14.06
C ILE A 122 -4.80 9.93 -13.12
N ARG A 123 -4.69 11.14 -13.67
CA ARG A 123 -4.46 12.38 -12.92
C ARG A 123 -5.79 13.03 -12.54
N LYS A 124 -6.57 12.29 -11.74
CA LYS A 124 -7.84 12.72 -11.16
C LYS A 124 -7.95 12.25 -9.72
N PRO A 125 -8.69 12.97 -8.87
CA PRO A 125 -9.12 12.45 -7.58
C PRO A 125 -9.88 11.12 -7.75
N LEU A 126 -9.82 10.25 -6.75
CA LEU A 126 -10.50 8.97 -6.81
C LEU A 126 -12.01 9.13 -6.98
N GLU A 127 -12.60 10.08 -6.27
CA GLU A 127 -14.03 10.41 -6.31
C GLU A 127 -14.51 10.90 -7.67
N ASP A 128 -13.62 11.40 -8.52
CA ASP A 128 -13.89 11.83 -9.90
C ASP A 128 -13.49 10.77 -10.95
N THR A 129 -13.00 9.63 -10.49
CA THR A 129 -12.57 8.54 -11.36
C THR A 129 -13.69 7.52 -11.55
N ASP A 130 -13.82 6.96 -12.76
CA ASP A 130 -14.76 5.88 -13.02
C ASP A 130 -14.36 4.63 -12.22
N ILE A 131 -15.07 4.37 -11.13
CA ILE A 131 -14.77 3.26 -10.22
C ILE A 131 -14.86 1.88 -10.89
N ARG A 132 -15.48 1.76 -12.09
CA ARG A 132 -15.50 0.50 -12.85
C ARG A 132 -14.11 0.04 -13.26
N ILE A 133 -13.09 0.88 -13.15
CA ILE A 133 -11.69 0.48 -13.36
C ILE A 133 -11.25 -0.62 -12.38
N PHE A 134 -11.85 -0.67 -11.19
CA PHE A 134 -11.59 -1.72 -10.21
C PHE A 134 -12.23 -3.07 -10.57
N ASP A 135 -13.22 -3.09 -11.47
CA ASP A 135 -13.85 -4.32 -11.95
C ASP A 135 -12.90 -5.16 -12.82
N PHE A 136 -11.83 -4.57 -13.35
CA PHE A 136 -10.78 -5.28 -14.11
C PHE A 136 -9.86 -6.13 -13.22
N LEU A 137 -9.82 -5.87 -11.92
CA LEU A 137 -9.03 -6.64 -10.97
C LEU A 137 -9.49 -8.10 -10.92
N LYS A 138 -8.52 -9.00 -10.82
CA LYS A 138 -8.72 -10.45 -10.77
C LYS A 138 -8.00 -11.04 -9.57
N GLU A 139 -8.32 -12.29 -9.26
CA GLU A 139 -7.56 -13.06 -8.28
C GLU A 139 -6.05 -13.00 -8.57
N GLY A 140 -5.27 -12.74 -7.53
CA GLY A 140 -3.82 -12.55 -7.62
C GLY A 140 -3.39 -11.09 -7.77
N ASP A 141 -4.26 -10.20 -8.27
CA ASP A 141 -3.95 -8.78 -8.38
C ASP A 141 -3.83 -8.09 -7.03
N VAL A 142 -3.25 -6.89 -7.03
CA VAL A 142 -3.01 -6.09 -5.83
C VAL A 142 -3.61 -4.70 -6.01
N VAL A 143 -4.32 -4.25 -4.98
CA VAL A 143 -4.77 -2.86 -4.82
C VAL A 143 -4.09 -2.27 -3.60
N PHE A 144 -3.53 -1.08 -3.72
CA PHE A 144 -2.98 -0.33 -2.61
C PHE A 144 -3.64 1.05 -2.54
N PHE A 145 -4.12 1.40 -1.34
CA PHE A 145 -4.76 2.68 -1.08
C PHE A 145 -3.94 3.46 -0.05
N ASP A 146 -3.40 4.58 -0.49
CA ASP A 146 -2.69 5.58 0.31
C ASP A 146 -3.26 6.97 0.00
N GLY A 147 -4.50 7.17 0.43
CA GLY A 147 -5.27 8.37 0.13
C GLY A 147 -5.17 9.46 1.20
N SER A 148 -6.24 10.26 1.32
CA SER A 148 -6.28 11.39 2.26
C SER A 148 -6.45 10.98 3.72
N HIS A 149 -6.81 9.74 4.00
CA HIS A 149 -7.17 9.21 5.33
C HIS A 149 -8.32 9.96 6.02
N ARG A 150 -9.12 10.72 5.26
CA ARG A 150 -10.22 11.54 5.77
C ARG A 150 -11.55 10.95 5.33
N ALA A 151 -12.28 10.34 6.25
CA ALA A 151 -13.62 9.80 5.99
C ALA A 151 -14.69 10.92 6.02
N LEU A 152 -14.61 11.84 5.07
CA LEU A 152 -15.60 12.89 4.86
C LEU A 152 -16.55 12.49 3.73
N GLN A 153 -17.68 13.18 3.64
CA GLN A 153 -18.65 12.95 2.55
C GLN A 153 -17.95 13.12 1.20
N ASN A 154 -18.09 12.10 0.35
CA ASN A 154 -17.49 12.04 -0.99
C ASN A 154 -15.96 12.27 -1.02
N SER A 155 -15.24 11.89 0.05
CA SER A 155 -13.79 11.83 0.01
C SER A 155 -13.32 10.52 -0.61
N ASP A 156 -12.06 10.49 -1.06
CA ASP A 156 -11.39 9.29 -1.57
C ASP A 156 -11.49 8.09 -0.60
N ALA A 157 -11.26 8.33 0.70
CA ALA A 157 -11.38 7.29 1.72
C ALA A 157 -12.80 6.74 1.83
N THR A 158 -13.82 7.62 1.80
CA THR A 158 -15.22 7.20 1.85
C THR A 158 -15.59 6.42 0.60
N VAL A 159 -15.27 6.92 -0.59
CA VAL A 159 -15.51 6.23 -1.86
C VAL A 159 -14.81 4.88 -1.90
N PHE A 160 -13.54 4.82 -1.48
CA PHE A 160 -12.80 3.56 -1.45
C PHE A 160 -13.45 2.52 -0.54
N LEU A 161 -13.78 2.90 0.69
CA LEU A 161 -14.31 1.96 1.68
C LEU A 161 -15.77 1.55 1.42
N THR A 162 -16.62 2.46 0.91
CA THR A 162 -18.06 2.19 0.77
C THR A 162 -18.49 1.75 -0.63
N GLU A 163 -17.77 2.16 -1.68
CA GLU A 163 -18.15 1.87 -3.04
C GLU A 163 -17.19 0.91 -3.76
N ILE A 164 -15.87 1.02 -3.52
CA ILE A 164 -14.86 0.21 -4.20
C ILE A 164 -14.63 -1.11 -3.46
N MET A 165 -14.35 -1.08 -2.16
CA MET A 165 -14.07 -2.29 -1.38
C MET A 165 -15.13 -3.39 -1.52
N PRO A 166 -16.46 -3.09 -1.48
CA PRO A 166 -17.50 -4.12 -1.66
C PRO A 166 -17.51 -4.77 -3.06
N ARG A 167 -16.87 -4.13 -4.06
CA ARG A 167 -16.81 -4.60 -5.45
C ARG A 167 -15.56 -5.43 -5.74
N ILE A 168 -14.54 -5.34 -4.89
CA ILE A 168 -13.28 -6.06 -5.10
C ILE A 168 -13.54 -7.56 -5.01
N LYS A 169 -13.09 -8.27 -6.05
CA LYS A 169 -13.30 -9.71 -6.16
C LYS A 169 -12.45 -10.49 -5.15
N PRO A 170 -12.91 -11.66 -4.70
CA PRO A 170 -12.09 -12.56 -3.90
C PRO A 170 -10.75 -12.88 -4.55
N GLY A 171 -9.70 -13.01 -3.72
CA GLY A 171 -8.34 -13.30 -4.18
C GLY A 171 -7.50 -12.08 -4.58
N VAL A 172 -8.10 -10.89 -4.72
CA VAL A 172 -7.37 -9.64 -4.82
C VAL A 172 -6.81 -9.28 -3.45
N LEU A 173 -5.52 -8.95 -3.37
CA LEU A 173 -4.92 -8.41 -2.16
C LEU A 173 -5.19 -6.92 -2.06
N VAL A 174 -5.73 -6.48 -0.94
CA VAL A 174 -5.96 -5.06 -0.66
C VAL A 174 -5.03 -4.62 0.48
N GLY A 175 -4.20 -3.63 0.21
CA GLY A 175 -3.41 -2.92 1.22
C GLY A 175 -3.98 -1.52 1.45
N ILE A 176 -4.04 -1.09 2.70
CA ILE A 176 -4.43 0.27 3.08
C ILE A 176 -3.32 0.81 3.97
N HIS A 177 -2.72 1.92 3.57
CA HIS A 177 -1.64 2.56 4.31
C HIS A 177 -2.17 3.30 5.55
N ASP A 178 -1.28 3.58 6.49
CA ASP A 178 -1.56 4.37 7.70
C ASP A 178 -2.76 3.89 8.53
N ILE A 179 -2.98 2.58 8.56
CA ILE A 179 -4.00 1.94 9.40
C ILE A 179 -3.32 1.24 10.57
N PHE A 180 -3.54 1.74 11.77
CA PHE A 180 -2.89 1.27 13.01
C PHE A 180 -3.65 0.17 13.74
N LEU A 181 -4.61 -0.48 13.12
CA LEU A 181 -5.39 -1.55 13.76
C LEU A 181 -4.50 -2.61 14.44
N PRO A 182 -4.83 -3.03 15.65
CA PRO A 182 -6.06 -2.71 16.42
C PRO A 182 -5.97 -1.46 17.29
N TRP A 183 -4.98 -0.61 17.09
CA TRP A 183 -4.74 0.61 17.84
C TRP A 183 -5.38 1.82 17.14
N ASP A 184 -5.60 2.89 17.90
CA ASP A 184 -5.94 4.19 17.34
C ASP A 184 -4.72 4.89 16.73
N TYR A 185 -4.97 5.96 15.97
CA TYR A 185 -3.92 6.84 15.48
C TYR A 185 -3.11 7.44 16.63
N PRO A 186 -1.81 7.70 16.42
CA PRO A 186 -0.99 8.42 17.37
C PRO A 186 -1.65 9.75 17.76
N PRO A 187 -1.66 10.14 19.07
CA PRO A 187 -2.35 11.35 19.51
C PRO A 187 -1.88 12.64 18.83
N GLU A 188 -0.63 12.68 18.37
CA GLU A 188 -0.05 13.79 17.61
C GLU A 188 -0.66 13.95 16.21
N TRP A 189 -1.26 12.92 15.66
CA TRP A 189 -1.94 12.94 14.35
C TRP A 189 -3.40 13.41 14.45
N THR A 190 -3.95 13.47 15.65
CA THR A 190 -5.35 13.81 15.90
C THR A 190 -5.55 15.27 16.35
N ARG A 191 -4.52 16.10 16.27
CA ARG A 191 -4.52 17.50 16.71
C ARG A 191 -4.62 18.47 15.54
#